data_8c5a2c3fac90d6e2fbb6bfeac9f352eb
#
_entry.id   8c5a2c3fac90d6e2fbb6bfeac9f352eb
#
_cell.length_a   1.000
_cell.length_b   1.000
_cell.length_c   1.000
_cell.angle_alpha   90.00
_cell.angle_beta   90.00
_cell.angle_gamma   90.00
#
_symmetry.space_group_name_H-M   'P 1'
#
loop_
_entity.id
_entity.type
_entity.pdbx_description
1 polymer ?
#
loop_
_entity_poly.entity_id
_entity_poly.type
_entity_poly.pdbx_seq_one_letter_code
_entity_poly.pdbx_strand_id
1 'polypeptide(L)'
;MSKEANSDIECKSLYLDGMMGLVVGDALGVPVEFSSREEREQDPVKEMRGYGTYPVAKGSWSDDSSMAMASLKALQDYGISLTKTMDNFVAWEQDGQFTPSGEVFDEGNTCSMAIHDYMKLKDVSTCGQRDENSNGNGSLMRILPVCIYLKYMQDEGKIDDAGAVENVHDMSALTHAHIRSKMACGIYFFCVREMAERSGTISELLQKAVDLAFSFYEKEAASSAELGHFERIRDVDSLKGIPEGQIKSGGYVIESIEAALWCMLNTSSYQECVLKAVNLGHDTDTTAAIAGGLAGIYYGYDAIPEAWKCDIIRRRWIEDMCKAM
;
A
#
# COMPACT_ATOMS: atom_id res chain seq x y z
N MET A 1 21.08 2.89 -27.99
CA MET A 1 21.66 2.11 -26.86
C MET A 1 21.58 2.80 -25.49
N SER A 2 21.34 4.13 -25.38
CA SER A 2 21.35 4.81 -24.07
C SER A 2 19.97 4.98 -23.37
N LYS A 3 18.85 4.81 -24.09
CA LYS A 3 17.50 4.95 -23.52
C LYS A 3 17.00 3.67 -22.83
N GLU A 4 17.31 2.50 -23.39
CA GLU A 4 16.89 1.20 -22.81
C GLU A 4 17.61 0.88 -21.49
N ALA A 5 18.91 1.21 -21.39
CA ALA A 5 19.68 1.00 -20.17
C ALA A 5 19.24 1.94 -19.02
N ASN A 6 18.74 3.15 -19.35
CA ASN A 6 18.21 4.08 -18.34
C ASN A 6 16.81 3.68 -17.86
N SER A 7 15.95 3.13 -18.73
CA SER A 7 14.61 2.66 -18.34
C SER A 7 14.67 1.48 -17.37
N ASP A 8 15.60 0.55 -17.62
CA ASP A 8 15.79 -0.63 -16.74
C ASP A 8 16.33 -0.27 -15.35
N ILE A 9 17.16 0.78 -15.24
CA ILE A 9 17.70 1.23 -13.95
C ILE A 9 16.63 2.00 -13.17
N GLU A 10 15.86 2.89 -13.81
CA GLU A 10 14.73 3.59 -13.19
C GLU A 10 13.66 2.60 -12.71
N CYS A 11 13.38 1.55 -13.50
CA CYS A 11 12.43 0.52 -13.18
C CYS A 11 12.77 -0.20 -11.85
N LYS A 12 13.99 -0.67 -11.73
CA LYS A 12 14.45 -1.36 -10.51
C LYS A 12 14.45 -0.47 -9.28
N SER A 13 14.62 0.83 -9.48
CA SER A 13 14.59 1.83 -8.42
C SER A 13 13.19 2.00 -7.83
N LEU A 14 12.12 2.09 -8.64
CA LEU A 14 10.76 2.29 -8.12
C LEU A 14 10.28 1.14 -7.22
N TYR A 15 10.59 -0.11 -7.58
CA TYR A 15 10.28 -1.24 -6.71
C TYR A 15 11.05 -1.17 -5.39
N LEU A 16 12.34 -0.87 -5.44
CA LEU A 16 13.15 -0.75 -4.24
C LEU A 16 12.70 0.43 -3.38
N ASP A 17 12.45 1.58 -4.01
CA ASP A 17 12.00 2.80 -3.37
C ASP A 17 10.67 2.59 -2.65
N GLY A 18 9.65 2.10 -3.36
CA GLY A 18 8.31 1.93 -2.84
C GLY A 18 8.19 0.79 -1.84
N MET A 19 8.73 -0.39 -2.17
CA MET A 19 8.59 -1.58 -1.30
C MET A 19 9.36 -1.42 0.00
N MET A 20 10.60 -0.87 -0.03
CA MET A 20 11.31 -0.61 1.22
C MET A 20 10.60 0.48 2.03
N GLY A 21 10.02 1.48 1.36
CA GLY A 21 9.22 2.50 2.01
C GLY A 21 7.99 1.92 2.71
N LEU A 22 7.29 1.01 2.08
CA LEU A 22 6.14 0.30 2.63
C LEU A 22 6.57 -0.55 3.86
N VAL A 23 7.57 -1.40 3.71
CA VAL A 23 8.04 -2.32 4.77
C VAL A 23 8.54 -1.57 6.01
N VAL A 24 9.25 -0.45 5.83
CA VAL A 24 9.73 0.36 6.96
C VAL A 24 8.56 1.06 7.65
N GLY A 25 7.55 1.53 6.91
CA GLY A 25 6.34 2.12 7.47
C GLY A 25 5.57 1.11 8.33
N ASP A 26 5.27 -0.06 7.78
CA ASP A 26 4.66 -1.20 8.46
C ASP A 26 5.41 -1.54 9.76
N ALA A 27 6.70 -1.87 9.67
CA ALA A 27 7.51 -2.28 10.82
C ALA A 27 7.64 -1.21 11.94
N LEU A 28 7.48 0.07 11.61
CA LEU A 28 7.42 1.15 12.59
C LEU A 28 6.07 1.18 13.32
N GLY A 29 4.99 0.81 12.64
CA GLY A 29 3.63 0.82 13.17
C GLY A 29 3.28 -0.40 14.01
N VAL A 30 3.73 -1.61 13.60
CA VAL A 30 3.44 -2.90 14.26
C VAL A 30 3.51 -2.88 15.80
N PRO A 31 4.54 -2.30 16.46
CA PRO A 31 4.61 -2.35 17.91
C PRO A 31 3.56 -1.52 18.65
N VAL A 32 2.89 -0.61 17.96
CA VAL A 32 1.96 0.37 18.56
C VAL A 32 0.57 0.33 17.95
N GLU A 33 0.30 -0.64 17.09
CA GLU A 33 -1.01 -0.88 16.51
C GLU A 33 -2.10 -0.99 17.60
N PHE A 34 -3.30 -0.55 17.28
CA PHE A 34 -4.45 -0.42 18.18
C PHE A 34 -4.28 0.58 19.33
N SER A 35 -3.12 1.24 19.48
CA SER A 35 -3.00 2.33 20.43
C SER A 35 -3.80 3.55 20.01
N SER A 36 -4.40 4.25 20.97
CA SER A 36 -5.14 5.48 20.68
C SER A 36 -4.18 6.62 20.28
N ARG A 37 -4.71 7.66 19.66
CA ARG A 37 -3.94 8.87 19.34
C ARG A 37 -3.41 9.55 20.61
N GLU A 38 -4.19 9.59 21.67
CA GLU A 38 -3.77 10.15 22.95
C GLU A 38 -2.59 9.40 23.56
N GLU A 39 -2.54 8.08 23.40
CA GLU A 39 -1.39 7.28 23.82
C GLU A 39 -0.16 7.59 22.97
N ARG A 40 -0.34 7.82 21.66
CA ARG A 40 0.76 8.22 20.76
C ARG A 40 1.25 9.65 21.06
N GLU A 41 0.39 10.56 21.46
CA GLU A 41 0.79 11.90 21.91
C GLU A 41 1.65 11.84 23.19
N GLN A 42 1.35 10.92 24.10
CA GLN A 42 2.12 10.73 25.34
C GLN A 42 3.44 9.99 25.13
N ASP A 43 3.47 9.00 24.22
CA ASP A 43 4.65 8.21 23.89
C ASP A 43 4.82 8.12 22.37
N PRO A 44 5.19 9.20 21.68
CA PRO A 44 5.31 9.18 20.23
C PRO A 44 6.41 8.24 19.75
N VAL A 45 6.11 7.52 18.66
CA VAL A 45 7.13 6.75 17.94
C VAL A 45 8.09 7.72 17.28
N LYS A 46 9.39 7.52 17.47
CA LYS A 46 10.48 8.31 16.90
C LYS A 46 11.48 7.43 16.16
N GLU A 47 11.54 6.15 16.53
CA GLU A 47 12.46 5.17 16.01
C GLU A 47 11.80 3.79 15.99
N MET A 48 12.40 2.86 15.25
CA MET A 48 11.96 1.46 15.20
C MET A 48 11.96 0.84 16.60
N ARG A 49 10.85 0.21 16.97
CA ARG A 49 10.66 -0.50 18.24
C ARG A 49 10.39 -1.98 17.98
N GLY A 50 10.31 -2.78 19.02
CA GLY A 50 9.84 -4.16 19.02
C GLY A 50 9.08 -4.47 20.30
N TYR A 51 8.39 -5.59 20.33
CA TYR A 51 7.67 -6.07 21.51
C TYR A 51 6.62 -5.06 22.04
N GLY A 52 5.64 -4.76 21.26
CA GLY A 52 4.53 -3.91 21.65
C GLY A 52 3.21 -4.68 21.64
N THR A 53 2.33 -4.34 20.70
CA THR A 53 1.06 -5.03 20.47
C THR A 53 1.29 -6.51 20.17
N TYR A 54 2.31 -6.82 19.37
CA TYR A 54 2.72 -8.19 19.07
C TYR A 54 4.06 -8.54 19.73
N PRO A 55 4.26 -9.80 20.14
CA PRO A 55 5.51 -10.26 20.76
C PRO A 55 6.62 -10.54 19.72
N VAL A 56 6.80 -9.61 18.78
CA VAL A 56 7.76 -9.74 17.68
C VAL A 56 8.97 -8.81 17.85
N ALA A 57 10.09 -9.20 17.26
CA ALA A 57 11.33 -8.42 17.37
C ALA A 57 11.26 -7.12 16.57
N LYS A 58 12.11 -6.17 16.92
CA LYS A 58 12.27 -4.92 16.19
C LYS A 58 12.56 -5.17 14.70
N GLY A 59 11.87 -4.44 13.83
CA GLY A 59 12.00 -4.57 12.37
C GLY A 59 11.21 -5.73 11.77
N SER A 60 10.32 -6.36 12.55
CA SER A 60 9.30 -7.27 12.00
C SER A 60 8.20 -6.47 11.33
N TRP A 61 7.76 -6.96 10.18
CA TRP A 61 6.61 -6.44 9.43
C TRP A 61 5.42 -7.41 9.53
N SER A 62 4.19 -6.88 9.29
CA SER A 62 2.92 -7.59 9.41
C SER A 62 2.47 -8.26 8.10
N ASP A 63 1.15 -8.49 7.98
CA ASP A 63 0.50 -8.97 6.76
C ASP A 63 0.55 -7.93 5.62
N ASP A 64 0.61 -6.63 5.92
CA ASP A 64 0.82 -5.56 4.93
C ASP A 64 1.99 -5.86 3.99
N SER A 65 3.17 -5.98 4.56
CA SER A 65 4.38 -6.27 3.79
C SER A 65 4.42 -7.69 3.28
N SER A 66 3.95 -8.66 4.07
CA SER A 66 3.95 -10.07 3.68
C SER A 66 3.12 -10.29 2.42
N MET A 67 1.89 -9.77 2.36
CA MET A 67 1.02 -9.89 1.19
C MET A 67 1.51 -9.03 0.00
N ALA A 68 2.14 -7.88 0.27
CA ALA A 68 2.81 -7.09 -0.78
C ALA A 68 3.97 -7.87 -1.42
N MET A 69 4.83 -8.50 -0.61
CA MET A 69 5.92 -9.35 -1.09
C MET A 69 5.43 -10.61 -1.83
N ALA A 70 4.32 -11.21 -1.37
CA ALA A 70 3.66 -12.32 -2.06
C ALA A 70 3.14 -11.90 -3.45
N SER A 71 2.56 -10.69 -3.55
CA SER A 71 2.13 -10.10 -4.82
C SER A 71 3.33 -9.81 -5.73
N LEU A 72 4.40 -9.22 -5.19
CA LEU A 72 5.64 -8.94 -5.93
C LEU A 72 6.24 -10.23 -6.51
N LYS A 73 6.28 -11.31 -5.72
CA LYS A 73 6.77 -12.61 -6.19
C LYS A 73 5.92 -13.19 -7.32
N ALA A 74 4.60 -13.07 -7.25
CA ALA A 74 3.74 -13.51 -8.32
C ALA A 74 3.98 -12.71 -9.61
N LEU A 75 4.12 -11.39 -9.51
CA LEU A 75 4.45 -10.51 -10.64
C LEU A 75 5.79 -10.87 -11.27
N GLN A 76 6.81 -11.13 -10.46
CA GLN A 76 8.14 -11.52 -10.92
C GLN A 76 8.14 -12.81 -11.73
N ASP A 77 7.41 -13.82 -11.25
CA ASP A 77 7.44 -15.16 -11.87
C ASP A 77 6.46 -15.30 -13.05
N TYR A 78 5.33 -14.58 -13.02
CA TYR A 78 4.20 -14.83 -13.91
C TYR A 78 3.58 -13.58 -14.54
N GLY A 79 4.02 -12.37 -14.17
CA GLY A 79 3.30 -11.14 -14.48
C GLY A 79 1.96 -11.06 -13.74
N ILE A 80 0.97 -10.36 -14.31
CA ILE A 80 -0.37 -10.30 -13.71
C ILE A 80 -1.03 -11.68 -13.78
N SER A 81 -1.18 -12.31 -12.63
CA SER A 81 -1.83 -13.62 -12.48
C SER A 81 -2.58 -13.70 -11.15
N LEU A 82 -3.90 -13.56 -11.19
CA LEU A 82 -4.76 -13.61 -10.01
C LEU A 82 -4.61 -14.93 -9.26
N THR A 83 -4.59 -16.05 -9.98
CA THR A 83 -4.44 -17.39 -9.39
C THR A 83 -3.09 -17.54 -8.69
N LYS A 84 -1.98 -17.09 -9.30
CA LYS A 84 -0.65 -17.20 -8.71
C LYS A 84 -0.46 -16.27 -7.52
N THR A 85 -1.06 -15.09 -7.57
CA THR A 85 -1.07 -14.18 -6.43
C THR A 85 -1.83 -14.81 -5.24
N MET A 86 -3.00 -15.41 -5.50
CA MET A 86 -3.77 -16.08 -4.46
C MET A 86 -3.09 -17.37 -3.96
N ASP A 87 -2.43 -18.14 -4.83
CA ASP A 87 -1.60 -19.29 -4.41
C ASP A 87 -0.50 -18.83 -3.43
N ASN A 88 0.13 -17.68 -3.65
CA ASN A 88 1.12 -17.11 -2.75
C ASN A 88 0.51 -16.61 -1.43
N PHE A 89 -0.73 -16.09 -1.43
CA PHE A 89 -1.44 -15.73 -0.21
C PHE A 89 -1.76 -16.97 0.64
N VAL A 90 -2.16 -18.07 0.00
CA VAL A 90 -2.33 -19.36 0.69
C VAL A 90 -1.00 -19.84 1.30
N ALA A 91 0.12 -19.76 0.56
CA ALA A 91 1.44 -20.14 1.05
C ALA A 91 1.91 -19.23 2.21
N TRP A 92 1.53 -17.95 2.19
CA TRP A 92 1.75 -17.05 3.31
C TRP A 92 0.97 -17.49 4.54
N GLU A 93 -0.35 -17.65 4.43
CA GLU A 93 -1.21 -17.98 5.56
C GLU A 93 -0.91 -19.38 6.14
N GLN A 94 -0.70 -20.40 5.29
CA GLN A 94 -0.56 -21.79 5.73
C GLN A 94 0.89 -22.16 6.10
N ASP A 95 1.89 -21.61 5.41
CA ASP A 95 3.28 -22.02 5.51
C ASP A 95 4.19 -20.92 6.08
N GLY A 96 3.66 -19.72 6.41
CA GLY A 96 4.43 -18.58 6.90
C GLY A 96 5.41 -18.01 5.86
N GLN A 97 5.20 -18.31 4.55
CA GLN A 97 6.05 -17.74 3.50
C GLN A 97 5.88 -16.21 3.46
N PHE A 98 6.90 -15.52 2.97
CA PHE A 98 6.94 -14.05 2.87
C PHE A 98 6.89 -13.30 4.22
N THR A 99 6.86 -13.96 5.35
CA THR A 99 6.91 -13.33 6.68
C THR A 99 8.34 -13.04 7.14
N PRO A 100 8.54 -12.18 8.16
CA PRO A 100 9.86 -11.93 8.72
C PRO A 100 10.45 -13.15 9.44
N SER A 101 9.62 -13.98 10.07
CA SER A 101 10.05 -15.05 10.99
C SER A 101 9.60 -16.46 10.63
N GLY A 102 8.75 -16.64 9.63
CA GLY A 102 8.07 -17.91 9.32
C GLY A 102 6.73 -18.06 10.05
N GLU A 103 6.29 -17.06 10.81
CA GLU A 103 5.02 -17.03 11.52
C GLU A 103 4.14 -15.89 11.01
N VAL A 104 2.86 -16.17 10.80
CA VAL A 104 1.85 -15.18 10.43
C VAL A 104 1.30 -14.53 11.69
N PHE A 105 1.17 -13.23 11.70
CA PHE A 105 0.46 -12.46 12.71
C PHE A 105 -0.29 -11.31 12.04
N ASP A 106 -1.24 -10.72 12.75
CA ASP A 106 -2.03 -9.57 12.29
C ASP A 106 -2.84 -9.83 11.01
N GLU A 107 -3.35 -11.03 10.85
CA GLU A 107 -4.15 -11.38 9.68
C GLU A 107 -5.55 -10.76 9.75
N GLY A 108 -5.91 -9.93 8.77
CA GLY A 108 -7.24 -9.34 8.65
C GLY A 108 -8.33 -10.37 8.30
N ASN A 109 -9.46 -10.32 9.01
CA ASN A 109 -10.57 -11.28 8.85
C ASN A 109 -11.06 -11.40 7.39
N THR A 110 -11.16 -10.30 6.64
CA THR A 110 -11.61 -10.31 5.24
C THR A 110 -10.61 -11.03 4.33
N CYS A 111 -9.31 -10.88 4.59
CA CYS A 111 -8.25 -11.61 3.88
C CYS A 111 -8.33 -13.10 4.15
N SER A 112 -8.40 -13.49 5.43
CA SER A 112 -8.50 -14.89 5.86
C SER A 112 -9.73 -15.58 5.26
N MET A 113 -10.91 -14.95 5.32
CA MET A 113 -12.12 -15.49 4.71
C MET A 113 -11.94 -15.77 3.22
N ALA A 114 -11.37 -14.81 2.48
CA ALA A 114 -11.16 -14.95 1.05
C ALA A 114 -10.15 -16.06 0.71
N ILE A 115 -9.06 -16.17 1.46
CA ILE A 115 -8.07 -17.24 1.29
C ILE A 115 -8.70 -18.61 1.55
N HIS A 116 -9.45 -18.75 2.65
CA HIS A 116 -10.15 -19.99 2.96
C HIS A 116 -11.22 -20.36 1.92
N ASP A 117 -11.95 -19.39 1.38
CA ASP A 117 -12.91 -19.64 0.31
C ASP A 117 -12.22 -20.08 -0.98
N TYR A 118 -11.08 -19.46 -1.35
CA TYR A 118 -10.27 -19.90 -2.47
C TYR A 118 -9.71 -21.32 -2.25
N MET A 119 -9.25 -21.65 -1.05
CA MET A 119 -8.76 -23.01 -0.75
C MET A 119 -9.83 -24.07 -1.00
N LYS A 120 -11.10 -23.77 -0.70
CA LYS A 120 -12.25 -24.68 -0.91
C LYS A 120 -12.69 -24.73 -2.37
N LEU A 121 -12.83 -23.59 -3.03
CA LEU A 121 -13.49 -23.45 -4.32
C LEU A 121 -12.51 -23.46 -5.50
N LYS A 122 -11.25 -23.08 -5.26
CA LYS A 122 -10.21 -22.87 -6.29
C LYS A 122 -10.63 -21.91 -7.41
N ASP A 123 -11.48 -20.95 -7.07
CA ASP A 123 -12.00 -19.93 -7.99
C ASP A 123 -11.73 -18.53 -7.45
N VAL A 124 -10.78 -17.82 -8.06
CA VAL A 124 -10.39 -16.45 -7.69
C VAL A 124 -11.48 -15.41 -7.95
N SER A 125 -12.47 -15.73 -8.79
CA SER A 125 -13.55 -14.79 -9.13
C SER A 125 -14.62 -14.67 -8.05
N THR A 126 -14.65 -15.60 -7.10
CA THR A 126 -15.71 -15.71 -6.09
C THR A 126 -15.22 -15.59 -4.65
N CYS A 127 -13.92 -15.63 -4.41
CA CYS A 127 -13.37 -15.64 -3.04
C CYS A 127 -13.44 -14.28 -2.33
N GLY A 128 -13.30 -13.18 -3.07
CA GLY A 128 -13.29 -11.83 -2.47
C GLY A 128 -14.65 -11.41 -1.93
N GLN A 129 -14.64 -10.83 -0.73
CA GLN A 129 -15.85 -10.39 -0.03
C GLN A 129 -16.44 -9.12 -0.69
N ARG A 130 -17.78 -9.05 -0.81
CA ARG A 130 -18.49 -8.06 -1.64
C ARG A 130 -19.45 -7.17 -0.86
N ASP A 131 -19.71 -7.48 0.41
CA ASP A 131 -20.66 -6.72 1.21
C ASP A 131 -20.04 -5.39 1.69
N GLU A 132 -20.92 -4.46 2.09
CA GLU A 132 -20.52 -3.11 2.49
C GLU A 132 -19.61 -3.10 3.73
N ASN A 133 -19.70 -4.10 4.60
CA ASN A 133 -18.87 -4.20 5.80
C ASN A 133 -17.46 -4.77 5.50
N SER A 134 -17.23 -5.24 4.27
CA SER A 134 -15.95 -5.80 3.83
C SER A 134 -15.06 -4.77 3.13
N ASN A 135 -15.21 -3.48 3.49
CA ASN A 135 -14.39 -2.37 2.97
C ASN A 135 -13.21 -2.04 3.90
N GLY A 136 -12.54 -3.05 4.42
CA GLY A 136 -11.25 -2.88 5.08
C GLY A 136 -10.14 -2.49 4.10
N ASN A 137 -9.00 -2.08 4.64
CA ASN A 137 -7.83 -1.63 3.87
C ASN A 137 -6.90 -2.77 3.40
N GLY A 138 -7.21 -4.04 3.71
CA GLY A 138 -6.35 -5.19 3.45
C GLY A 138 -6.03 -5.49 1.98
N SER A 139 -6.73 -4.87 1.00
CA SER A 139 -6.28 -4.88 -0.39
C SER A 139 -5.41 -3.66 -0.73
N LEU A 140 -5.68 -2.51 -0.11
CA LEU A 140 -4.94 -1.27 -0.35
C LEU A 140 -3.50 -1.36 0.17
N MET A 141 -3.30 -1.93 1.35
CA MET A 141 -2.00 -2.08 2.00
C MET A 141 -0.96 -2.81 1.13
N ARG A 142 -1.41 -3.76 0.30
CA ARG A 142 -0.56 -4.66 -0.49
C ARG A 142 -0.54 -4.39 -2.00
N ILE A 143 -1.26 -3.36 -2.49
CA ILE A 143 -1.45 -3.15 -3.94
C ILE A 143 -0.24 -2.48 -4.63
N LEU A 144 0.66 -1.86 -3.87
CA LEU A 144 1.78 -1.07 -4.39
C LEU A 144 2.61 -1.77 -5.48
N PRO A 145 3.07 -3.03 -5.34
CA PRO A 145 3.87 -3.67 -6.39
C PRO A 145 3.10 -3.83 -7.71
N VAL A 146 1.78 -4.03 -7.64
CA VAL A 146 0.90 -4.10 -8.81
C VAL A 146 0.81 -2.72 -9.48
N CYS A 147 0.67 -1.66 -8.69
CA CYS A 147 0.64 -0.29 -9.21
C CYS A 147 1.93 0.07 -9.96
N ILE A 148 3.08 -0.29 -9.41
CA ILE A 148 4.37 -0.06 -10.06
C ILE A 148 4.47 -0.87 -11.37
N TYR A 149 4.08 -2.14 -11.36
CA TYR A 149 4.09 -3.00 -12.55
C TYR A 149 3.25 -2.41 -13.69
N LEU A 150 2.04 -1.97 -13.36
CA LEU A 150 1.11 -1.42 -14.35
C LEU A 150 1.57 -0.05 -14.87
N LYS A 151 2.21 0.78 -14.02
CA LYS A 151 2.87 2.01 -14.50
C LYS A 151 3.90 1.70 -15.58
N TYR A 152 4.72 0.68 -15.40
CA TYR A 152 5.69 0.29 -16.43
C TYR A 152 5.03 -0.19 -17.71
N MET A 153 3.98 -0.98 -17.58
CA MET A 153 3.22 -1.41 -18.75
C MET A 153 2.61 -0.22 -19.52
N GLN A 154 2.23 0.85 -18.78
CA GLN A 154 1.75 2.09 -19.41
C GLN A 154 2.89 2.86 -20.10
N ASP A 155 4.05 2.99 -19.46
CA ASP A 155 5.22 3.68 -20.01
C ASP A 155 5.70 3.00 -21.30
N GLU A 156 5.54 1.68 -21.40
CA GLU A 156 5.85 0.88 -22.60
C GLU A 156 4.71 0.88 -23.64
N GLY A 157 3.58 1.55 -23.34
CA GLY A 157 2.40 1.58 -24.24
C GLY A 157 1.66 0.25 -24.38
N LYS A 158 1.84 -0.67 -23.42
CA LYS A 158 1.23 -2.01 -23.42
C LYS A 158 -0.18 -2.04 -22.84
N ILE A 159 -0.56 -1.05 -22.04
CA ILE A 159 -1.85 -0.97 -21.38
C ILE A 159 -2.28 0.50 -21.26
N ASP A 160 -3.56 0.77 -21.37
CA ASP A 160 -4.15 2.08 -21.11
C ASP A 160 -4.68 2.21 -19.65
N ASP A 161 -5.24 3.37 -19.31
CA ASP A 161 -5.80 3.61 -17.96
C ASP A 161 -6.92 2.62 -17.62
N ALA A 162 -7.77 2.27 -18.58
CA ALA A 162 -8.88 1.36 -18.35
C ALA A 162 -8.38 -0.05 -18.00
N GLY A 163 -7.46 -0.57 -18.80
CA GLY A 163 -6.86 -1.87 -18.54
C GLY A 163 -6.03 -1.90 -17.26
N ALA A 164 -5.31 -0.81 -16.95
CA ALA A 164 -4.53 -0.74 -15.70
C ALA A 164 -5.44 -0.75 -14.47
N VAL A 165 -6.48 0.08 -14.45
CA VAL A 165 -7.45 0.12 -13.35
C VAL A 165 -8.22 -1.19 -13.22
N GLU A 166 -8.60 -1.84 -14.33
CA GLU A 166 -9.23 -3.18 -14.30
C GLU A 166 -8.34 -4.20 -13.58
N ASN A 167 -7.05 -4.26 -13.92
CA ASN A 167 -6.10 -5.16 -13.23
C ASN A 167 -5.94 -4.83 -11.74
N VAL A 168 -5.89 -3.55 -11.37
CA VAL A 168 -5.88 -3.12 -9.95
C VAL A 168 -7.15 -3.59 -9.23
N HIS A 169 -8.31 -3.41 -9.85
CA HIS A 169 -9.59 -3.86 -9.31
C HIS A 169 -9.65 -5.38 -9.12
N ASP A 170 -9.15 -6.14 -10.07
CA ASP A 170 -9.11 -7.59 -10.01
C ASP A 170 -8.17 -8.09 -8.90
N MET A 171 -7.01 -7.45 -8.74
CA MET A 171 -6.08 -7.75 -7.64
C MET A 171 -6.66 -7.38 -6.27
N SER A 172 -7.39 -6.27 -6.14
CA SER A 172 -8.14 -5.95 -4.92
C SER A 172 -9.22 -7.01 -4.65
N ALA A 173 -9.94 -7.41 -5.69
CA ALA A 173 -11.06 -8.34 -5.60
C ALA A 173 -10.67 -9.76 -5.19
N LEU A 174 -9.39 -10.11 -5.17
CA LEU A 174 -8.92 -11.37 -4.59
C LEU A 174 -9.36 -11.53 -3.12
N THR A 175 -9.48 -10.42 -2.39
CA THR A 175 -9.92 -10.41 -0.99
C THR A 175 -11.04 -9.41 -0.75
N HIS A 176 -10.97 -8.21 -1.30
CA HIS A 176 -11.88 -7.09 -1.10
C HIS A 176 -12.54 -6.72 -2.44
N ALA A 177 -13.67 -7.35 -2.74
CA ALA A 177 -14.33 -7.20 -4.03
C ALA A 177 -15.45 -6.15 -4.07
N HIS A 178 -15.70 -5.43 -2.97
CA HIS A 178 -16.60 -4.29 -2.98
C HIS A 178 -16.02 -3.14 -3.80
N ILE A 179 -16.87 -2.41 -4.54
CA ILE A 179 -16.43 -1.36 -5.45
C ILE A 179 -15.62 -0.26 -4.76
N ARG A 180 -15.94 0.09 -3.53
CA ARG A 180 -15.23 1.12 -2.73
C ARG A 180 -13.77 0.74 -2.46
N SER A 181 -13.49 -0.50 -2.08
CA SER A 181 -12.12 -0.99 -1.89
C SER A 181 -11.33 -1.02 -3.20
N LYS A 182 -11.97 -1.44 -4.31
CA LYS A 182 -11.38 -1.40 -5.65
C LYS A 182 -11.03 0.04 -6.06
N MET A 183 -11.94 0.98 -5.85
CA MET A 183 -11.71 2.40 -6.17
C MET A 183 -10.58 3.00 -5.33
N ALA A 184 -10.47 2.68 -4.05
CA ALA A 184 -9.36 3.11 -3.22
C ALA A 184 -8.02 2.64 -3.79
N CYS A 185 -7.91 1.36 -4.20
CA CYS A 185 -6.73 0.82 -4.87
C CYS A 185 -6.46 1.52 -6.21
N GLY A 186 -7.49 1.83 -7.00
CA GLY A 186 -7.34 2.56 -8.26
C GLY A 186 -6.91 4.02 -8.06
N ILE A 187 -7.44 4.72 -7.06
CA ILE A 187 -6.97 6.08 -6.69
C ILE A 187 -5.50 6.01 -6.27
N TYR A 188 -5.13 5.01 -5.45
CA TYR A 188 -3.73 4.80 -5.06
C TYR A 188 -2.81 4.53 -6.25
N PHE A 189 -3.28 3.76 -7.26
CA PHE A 189 -2.55 3.56 -8.51
C PHE A 189 -2.23 4.88 -9.23
N PHE A 190 -3.23 5.77 -9.37
CA PHE A 190 -2.99 7.10 -9.95
C PHE A 190 -1.99 7.90 -9.11
N CYS A 191 -2.08 7.83 -7.76
CA CYS A 191 -1.11 8.49 -6.88
C CYS A 191 0.31 7.93 -7.09
N VAL A 192 0.49 6.61 -7.12
CA VAL A 192 1.80 5.97 -7.38
C VAL A 192 2.37 6.42 -8.72
N ARG A 193 1.55 6.44 -9.78
CA ARG A 193 1.95 6.85 -11.12
C ARG A 193 2.47 8.28 -11.16
N GLU A 194 1.69 9.21 -10.63
CA GLU A 194 2.06 10.63 -10.67
C GLU A 194 3.25 10.95 -9.73
N MET A 195 3.29 10.33 -8.55
CA MET A 195 4.40 10.50 -7.60
C MET A 195 5.72 9.95 -8.14
N ALA A 196 5.68 8.92 -8.98
CA ALA A 196 6.85 8.34 -9.63
C ALA A 196 7.53 9.32 -10.63
N GLU A 197 6.79 10.30 -11.14
CA GLU A 197 7.36 11.33 -12.04
C GLU A 197 8.34 12.27 -11.31
N ARG A 198 8.20 12.47 -9.99
CA ARG A 198 9.07 13.33 -9.15
C ARG A 198 9.29 14.75 -9.70
N SER A 199 8.45 15.19 -10.60
CA SER A 199 8.62 16.43 -11.38
C SER A 199 7.76 17.61 -10.92
N GLY A 200 7.33 17.60 -9.66
CA GLY A 200 6.50 18.65 -9.05
C GLY A 200 6.45 18.54 -7.54
N THR A 201 5.72 19.43 -6.91
CA THR A 201 5.42 19.35 -5.49
C THR A 201 4.45 18.19 -5.21
N ILE A 202 4.47 17.67 -3.99
CA ILE A 202 3.53 16.61 -3.55
C ILE A 202 2.09 17.05 -3.80
N SER A 203 1.72 18.29 -3.47
CA SER A 203 0.35 18.79 -3.69
C SER A 203 -0.03 18.79 -5.18
N GLU A 204 0.85 19.25 -6.07
CA GLU A 204 0.58 19.25 -7.52
C GLU A 204 0.43 17.84 -8.08
N LEU A 205 1.30 16.91 -7.70
CA LEU A 205 1.27 15.54 -8.19
C LEU A 205 0.05 14.78 -7.65
N LEU A 206 -0.28 14.94 -6.37
CA LEU A 206 -1.46 14.31 -5.77
C LEU A 206 -2.75 14.91 -6.32
N GLN A 207 -2.85 16.24 -6.53
CA GLN A 207 -4.04 16.84 -7.15
C GLN A 207 -4.25 16.28 -8.56
N LYS A 208 -3.19 16.23 -9.37
CA LYS A 208 -3.26 15.63 -10.70
C LYS A 208 -3.72 14.18 -10.67
N ALA A 209 -3.20 13.37 -9.73
CA ALA A 209 -3.59 11.97 -9.56
C ALA A 209 -5.08 11.82 -9.19
N VAL A 210 -5.55 12.63 -8.26
CA VAL A 210 -6.96 12.65 -7.82
C VAL A 210 -7.88 13.09 -8.95
N ASP A 211 -7.53 14.16 -9.68
CA ASP A 211 -8.33 14.64 -10.82
C ASP A 211 -8.49 13.56 -11.90
N LEU A 212 -7.40 12.84 -12.21
CA LEU A 212 -7.42 11.72 -13.16
C LEU A 212 -8.29 10.57 -12.66
N ALA A 213 -8.16 10.20 -11.39
CA ALA A 213 -8.95 9.13 -10.77
C ALA A 213 -10.44 9.48 -10.76
N PHE A 214 -10.82 10.68 -10.30
CA PHE A 214 -12.22 11.11 -10.29
C PHE A 214 -12.80 11.18 -11.71
N SER A 215 -12.07 11.77 -12.67
CA SER A 215 -12.49 11.81 -14.08
C SER A 215 -12.64 10.40 -14.68
N PHE A 216 -11.87 9.42 -14.21
CA PHE A 216 -12.03 8.03 -14.61
C PHE A 216 -13.31 7.42 -14.04
N TYR A 217 -13.53 7.55 -12.73
CA TYR A 217 -14.66 6.93 -12.02
C TYR A 217 -16.01 7.61 -12.24
N GLU A 218 -16.04 8.87 -12.67
CA GLU A 218 -17.29 9.56 -13.05
C GLU A 218 -17.96 8.98 -14.30
N LYS A 219 -17.22 8.19 -15.12
CA LYS A 219 -17.73 7.66 -16.39
C LYS A 219 -18.72 6.49 -16.24
N GLU A 220 -18.63 5.75 -15.14
CA GLU A 220 -19.48 4.59 -14.88
C GLU A 220 -20.41 4.81 -13.70
N ALA A 221 -21.69 4.44 -13.83
CA ALA A 221 -22.71 4.72 -12.82
C ALA A 221 -22.41 4.08 -11.45
N ALA A 222 -21.84 2.86 -11.43
CA ALA A 222 -21.53 2.15 -10.19
C ALA A 222 -20.44 2.84 -9.39
N SER A 223 -19.34 3.23 -10.02
CA SER A 223 -18.22 3.93 -9.37
C SER A 223 -18.61 5.38 -9.05
N SER A 224 -19.33 6.05 -9.93
CA SER A 224 -19.81 7.42 -9.72
C SER A 224 -20.68 7.54 -8.46
N ALA A 225 -21.49 6.52 -8.15
CA ALA A 225 -22.32 6.49 -6.95
C ALA A 225 -21.48 6.43 -5.65
N GLU A 226 -20.27 5.84 -5.69
CA GLU A 226 -19.38 5.69 -4.54
C GLU A 226 -18.42 6.87 -4.36
N LEU A 227 -18.24 7.75 -5.35
CA LEU A 227 -17.32 8.89 -5.29
C LEU A 227 -17.54 9.82 -4.11
N GLY A 228 -18.80 9.95 -3.64
CA GLY A 228 -19.12 10.74 -2.45
C GLY A 228 -18.37 10.32 -1.18
N HIS A 229 -17.96 9.05 -1.08
CA HIS A 229 -17.13 8.58 0.03
C HIS A 229 -15.69 9.09 -0.01
N PHE A 230 -15.21 9.49 -1.19
CA PHE A 230 -13.87 10.01 -1.44
C PHE A 230 -13.81 11.55 -1.52
N GLU A 231 -14.92 12.26 -1.26
CA GLU A 231 -15.02 13.71 -1.47
C GLU A 231 -13.96 14.51 -0.69
N ARG A 232 -13.53 14.03 0.50
CA ARG A 232 -12.53 14.71 1.31
C ARG A 232 -11.12 14.73 0.69
N ILE A 233 -10.82 13.81 -0.22
CA ILE A 233 -9.54 13.78 -0.94
C ILE A 233 -9.61 14.48 -2.30
N ARG A 234 -10.79 14.93 -2.76
CA ARG A 234 -10.99 15.52 -4.08
C ARG A 234 -10.18 16.81 -4.30
N ASP A 235 -10.05 17.61 -3.25
CA ASP A 235 -9.24 18.83 -3.25
C ASP A 235 -8.12 18.66 -2.21
N VAL A 236 -6.88 18.52 -2.68
CA VAL A 236 -5.75 18.19 -1.81
C VAL A 236 -5.33 19.35 -0.91
N ASP A 237 -5.61 20.61 -1.30
CA ASP A 237 -5.33 21.77 -0.44
C ASP A 237 -6.34 21.81 0.72
N SER A 238 -7.60 21.49 0.45
CA SER A 238 -8.62 21.31 1.50
C SER A 238 -8.27 20.15 2.43
N LEU A 239 -7.85 18.99 1.88
CA LEU A 239 -7.38 17.85 2.66
C LEU A 239 -6.21 18.24 3.55
N LYS A 240 -5.20 18.91 2.99
CA LYS A 240 -4.03 19.40 3.72
C LYS A 240 -4.40 20.29 4.91
N GLY A 241 -5.43 21.12 4.75
CA GLY A 241 -5.91 22.05 5.78
C GLY A 241 -6.73 21.39 6.90
N ILE A 242 -7.07 20.09 6.80
CA ILE A 242 -7.84 19.41 7.84
C ILE A 242 -6.97 19.26 9.10
N PRO A 243 -7.47 19.69 10.29
CA PRO A 243 -6.76 19.47 11.55
C PRO A 243 -6.52 17.99 11.82
N GLU A 244 -5.34 17.63 12.34
CA GLU A 244 -4.93 16.26 12.64
C GLU A 244 -5.97 15.47 13.42
N GLY A 245 -6.59 16.08 14.44
CA GLY A 245 -7.64 15.45 15.24
C GLY A 245 -8.92 15.07 14.49
N GLN A 246 -9.07 15.50 13.22
CA GLN A 246 -10.19 15.15 12.34
C GLN A 246 -9.81 14.10 11.28
N ILE A 247 -8.55 13.71 11.19
CA ILE A 247 -8.07 12.62 10.36
C ILE A 247 -8.28 11.32 11.12
N LYS A 248 -9.03 10.42 10.54
CA LYS A 248 -9.21 9.08 11.07
C LYS A 248 -8.15 8.15 10.52
N SER A 249 -7.73 7.18 11.32
CA SER A 249 -6.68 6.21 10.98
C SER A 249 -7.07 4.79 11.40
N GLY A 250 -8.34 4.43 11.18
CA GLY A 250 -8.82 3.07 11.41
C GLY A 250 -8.64 2.18 10.18
N GLY A 251 -9.03 0.89 10.33
CA GLY A 251 -8.93 -0.12 9.27
C GLY A 251 -9.91 0.03 8.10
N TYR A 252 -10.72 1.10 8.06
CA TYR A 252 -11.62 1.37 6.94
C TYR A 252 -10.84 1.98 5.77
N VAL A 253 -10.98 1.42 4.57
CA VAL A 253 -10.16 1.75 3.40
C VAL A 253 -10.13 3.24 3.03
N ILE A 254 -11.25 3.95 3.23
CA ILE A 254 -11.34 5.40 2.97
C ILE A 254 -10.51 6.18 4.01
N GLU A 255 -10.58 5.79 5.28
CA GLU A 255 -9.81 6.44 6.35
C GLU A 255 -8.31 6.24 6.12
N SER A 256 -7.90 5.03 5.72
CA SER A 256 -6.50 4.70 5.46
C SER A 256 -5.91 5.47 4.28
N ILE A 257 -6.62 5.57 3.13
CA ILE A 257 -6.12 6.34 1.99
C ILE A 257 -6.10 7.85 2.30
N GLU A 258 -7.14 8.38 2.96
CA GLU A 258 -7.20 9.79 3.38
C GLU A 258 -6.04 10.13 4.32
N ALA A 259 -5.80 9.31 5.35
CA ALA A 259 -4.72 9.50 6.32
C ALA A 259 -3.34 9.47 5.64
N ALA A 260 -3.10 8.52 4.75
CA ALA A 260 -1.86 8.41 4.01
C ALA A 260 -1.58 9.65 3.14
N LEU A 261 -2.58 10.11 2.37
CA LEU A 261 -2.44 11.31 1.53
C LEU A 261 -2.27 12.57 2.40
N TRP A 262 -3.00 12.68 3.51
CA TRP A 262 -2.85 13.79 4.43
C TRP A 262 -1.45 13.84 5.06
N CYS A 263 -0.87 12.70 5.42
CA CYS A 263 0.51 12.62 5.93
C CYS A 263 1.51 13.08 4.88
N MET A 264 1.37 12.65 3.63
CA MET A 264 2.19 13.10 2.51
C MET A 264 2.14 14.63 2.32
N LEU A 265 0.96 15.22 2.39
CA LEU A 265 0.73 16.66 2.18
C LEU A 265 1.27 17.53 3.33
N ASN A 266 1.37 17.00 4.54
CA ASN A 266 1.73 17.74 5.75
C ASN A 266 3.15 17.44 6.28
N THR A 267 4.01 16.87 5.41
CA THR A 267 5.41 16.55 5.75
C THR A 267 6.33 16.86 4.58
N SER A 268 7.64 16.89 4.83
CA SER A 268 8.65 17.29 3.87
C SER A 268 9.76 16.26 3.66
N SER A 269 9.65 15.10 4.30
CA SER A 269 10.60 13.99 4.17
C SER A 269 9.91 12.64 4.36
N TYR A 270 10.54 11.58 3.88
CA TYR A 270 10.10 10.21 4.13
C TYR A 270 9.91 9.96 5.63
N GLN A 271 10.93 10.32 6.43
CA GLN A 271 10.92 10.11 7.88
C GLN A 271 9.74 10.80 8.57
N GLU A 272 9.52 12.07 8.26
CA GLU A 272 8.39 12.81 8.83
C GLU A 272 7.05 12.20 8.43
N CYS A 273 6.91 11.74 7.18
CA CYS A 273 5.67 11.17 6.66
C CYS A 273 5.29 9.89 7.42
N VAL A 274 6.20 8.92 7.51
CA VAL A 274 5.88 7.65 8.18
C VAL A 274 5.72 7.82 9.70
N LEU A 275 6.52 8.68 10.35
CA LEU A 275 6.33 8.97 11.77
C LEU A 275 5.00 9.67 12.04
N LYS A 276 4.58 10.57 11.17
CA LYS A 276 3.26 11.19 11.26
C LYS A 276 2.16 10.15 11.13
N ALA A 277 2.24 9.24 10.15
CA ALA A 277 1.28 8.18 9.93
C ALA A 277 1.15 7.23 11.14
N VAL A 278 2.26 6.73 11.67
CA VAL A 278 2.28 5.89 12.88
C VAL A 278 1.66 6.60 14.08
N ASN A 279 1.99 7.88 14.28
CA ASN A 279 1.52 8.64 15.45
C ASN A 279 0.07 9.13 15.34
N LEU A 280 -0.63 8.87 14.23
CA LEU A 280 -2.09 9.01 14.16
C LEU A 280 -2.83 8.03 15.07
N GLY A 281 -2.18 6.92 15.44
CA GLY A 281 -2.79 5.88 16.29
C GLY A 281 -3.71 4.94 15.52
N HIS A 282 -4.37 4.05 16.22
CA HIS A 282 -5.30 3.02 15.75
C HIS A 282 -4.62 1.99 14.82
N ASP A 283 -4.84 2.05 13.53
CA ASP A 283 -4.25 1.18 12.50
C ASP A 283 -2.94 1.82 12.01
N THR A 284 -1.90 1.66 12.83
CA THR A 284 -0.66 2.43 12.70
C THR A 284 0.27 1.89 11.64
N ASP A 285 0.35 0.59 11.49
CA ASP A 285 1.21 -0.11 10.53
C ASP A 285 0.65 0.00 9.12
N THR A 286 -0.64 -0.29 8.90
CA THR A 286 -1.25 -0.14 7.58
C THR A 286 -1.23 1.31 7.10
N THR A 287 -1.58 2.28 7.97
CA THR A 287 -1.53 3.70 7.58
C THR A 287 -0.11 4.10 7.18
N ALA A 288 0.90 3.65 7.95
CA ALA A 288 2.29 3.97 7.66
C ALA A 288 2.87 3.16 6.49
N ALA A 289 2.39 1.94 6.24
CA ALA A 289 2.76 1.16 5.05
C ALA A 289 2.28 1.84 3.77
N ILE A 290 1.01 2.27 3.72
CA ILE A 290 0.43 2.96 2.56
C ILE A 290 1.15 4.30 2.31
N ALA A 291 1.30 5.13 3.36
CA ALA A 291 1.99 6.41 3.28
C ALA A 291 3.48 6.24 2.94
N GLY A 292 4.15 5.26 3.58
CA GLY A 292 5.55 4.94 3.38
C GLY A 292 5.85 4.44 1.97
N GLY A 293 4.93 3.68 1.37
CA GLY A 293 5.02 3.27 -0.03
C GLY A 293 5.05 4.47 -0.98
N LEU A 294 4.11 5.41 -0.84
CA LEU A 294 4.09 6.65 -1.64
C LEU A 294 5.29 7.54 -1.36
N ALA A 295 5.66 7.72 -0.08
CA ALA A 295 6.82 8.50 0.30
C ALA A 295 8.12 7.90 -0.24
N GLY A 296 8.25 6.56 -0.22
CA GLY A 296 9.36 5.84 -0.83
C GLY A 296 9.45 6.09 -2.33
N ILE A 297 8.33 6.01 -3.05
CA ILE A 297 8.27 6.34 -4.49
C ILE A 297 8.74 7.77 -4.75
N TYR A 298 8.28 8.76 -3.98
CA TYR A 298 8.59 10.16 -4.22
C TYR A 298 10.00 10.56 -3.79
N TYR A 299 10.41 10.21 -2.56
CA TYR A 299 11.69 10.62 -1.99
C TYR A 299 12.85 9.70 -2.36
N GLY A 300 12.57 8.45 -2.73
CA GLY A 300 13.56 7.42 -3.06
C GLY A 300 14.10 6.65 -1.86
N TYR A 301 14.66 5.47 -2.12
CA TYR A 301 15.26 4.56 -1.14
C TYR A 301 16.33 5.21 -0.25
N ASP A 302 17.13 6.11 -0.81
CA ASP A 302 18.22 6.78 -0.09
C ASP A 302 17.70 7.78 0.95
N ALA A 303 16.47 8.27 0.81
CA ALA A 303 15.83 9.14 1.78
C ALA A 303 15.28 8.40 3.02
N ILE A 304 15.18 7.07 2.94
CA ILE A 304 14.79 6.23 4.08
C ILE A 304 15.96 6.17 5.07
N PRO A 305 15.76 6.48 6.37
CA PRO A 305 16.84 6.43 7.37
C PRO A 305 17.57 5.09 7.38
N GLU A 306 18.90 5.11 7.25
CA GLU A 306 19.71 3.89 7.16
C GLU A 306 19.56 3.01 8.41
N ALA A 307 19.43 3.62 9.59
CA ALA A 307 19.20 2.90 10.84
C ALA A 307 17.93 2.04 10.78
N TRP A 308 16.84 2.58 10.21
CA TRP A 308 15.59 1.84 10.07
C TRP A 308 15.69 0.71 9.04
N LYS A 309 16.33 0.96 7.90
CA LYS A 309 16.61 -0.10 6.91
C LYS A 309 17.47 -1.22 7.49
N CYS A 310 18.45 -0.89 8.34
CA CYS A 310 19.30 -1.87 9.02
C CYS A 310 18.53 -2.72 10.04
N ASP A 311 17.49 -2.17 10.66
CA ASP A 311 16.66 -2.88 11.61
C ASP A 311 15.69 -3.88 10.93
N ILE A 312 15.33 -3.68 9.66
CA ILE A 312 14.37 -4.54 8.94
C ILE A 312 14.90 -5.98 8.86
N ILE A 313 14.11 -6.90 9.39
CA ILE A 313 14.39 -8.33 9.31
C ILE A 313 14.32 -8.76 7.83
N ARG A 314 15.25 -9.60 7.37
CA ARG A 314 15.37 -10.04 5.96
C ARG A 314 15.54 -8.89 4.95
N ARG A 315 16.07 -7.74 5.35
CA ARG A 315 16.30 -6.58 4.46
C ARG A 315 16.89 -7.00 3.10
N ARG A 316 17.96 -7.78 3.10
CA ARG A 316 18.63 -8.19 1.85
C ARG A 316 17.72 -8.98 0.92
N TRP A 317 16.90 -9.86 1.48
CA TRP A 317 15.94 -10.63 0.69
C TRP A 317 14.89 -9.71 0.01
N ILE A 318 14.41 -8.68 0.72
CA ILE A 318 13.49 -7.67 0.15
C ILE A 318 14.18 -6.91 -0.99
N GLU A 319 15.41 -6.42 -0.73
CA GLU A 319 16.19 -5.69 -1.73
C GLU A 319 16.46 -6.55 -2.98
N ASP A 320 16.81 -7.82 -2.81
CA ASP A 320 17.09 -8.75 -3.91
C ASP A 320 15.82 -9.04 -4.73
N MET A 321 14.67 -9.20 -4.07
CA MET A 321 13.38 -9.35 -4.77
C MET A 321 13.03 -8.11 -5.59
N CYS A 322 13.20 -6.92 -5.03
CA CYS A 322 12.93 -5.66 -5.74
C CYS A 322 13.86 -5.45 -6.95
N LYS A 323 15.12 -5.87 -6.85
CA LYS A 323 16.11 -5.74 -7.92
C LYS A 323 15.92 -6.76 -9.05
N ALA A 324 15.19 -7.82 -8.79
CA ALA A 324 14.94 -8.88 -9.77
C ALA A 324 13.69 -8.62 -10.65
N MET A 325 12.98 -7.52 -10.39
CA MET A 325 11.89 -7.00 -11.21
C MET A 325 12.43 -6.19 -12.39
#